data_790145bfd195e75f9ffb34eaf1ba40db
#
_entry.id   790145bfd195e75f9ffb34eaf1ba40db
#
_cell.length_a   1.000
_cell.length_b   1.000
_cell.length_c   1.000
_cell.angle_alpha   90.00
_cell.angle_beta   90.00
_cell.angle_gamma   90.00
#
_symmetry.space_group_name_H-M   'P 1'
#
loop_
_entity.id
_entity.type
_entity.pdbx_description
1 polymer ?
#
loop_
_entity_poly.entity_id
_entity_poly.type
_entity_poly.pdbx_seq_one_letter_code
_entity_poly.pdbx_strand_id
1 'polypeptide(L)' 'MEIQYSKQAIKFLNKQDKPTKIRIITAINRLPAGDVKKLQGECGYRLRVGDFRIIFDKDGNIIYIEKIDNRGQVYK' A
#
# COMPACT_ATOMS: atom_id res chain seq x y z
N MET A 1 -12.67 4.25 -9.41
CA MET A 1 -12.29 3.19 -8.45
C MET A 1 -12.15 3.82 -7.09
N GLU A 2 -12.84 3.28 -6.10
CA GLU A 2 -12.80 3.80 -4.74
C GLU A 2 -11.66 3.17 -3.96
N ILE A 3 -10.94 3.97 -3.17
CA ILE A 3 -9.84 3.48 -2.35
C ILE A 3 -10.16 3.75 -0.89
N GLN A 4 -10.13 2.70 -0.08
CA GLN A 4 -10.35 2.78 1.36
C GLN A 4 -9.08 2.39 2.10
N TYR A 5 -8.84 3.03 3.23
CA TYR A 5 -7.63 2.82 4.03
C TYR A 5 -7.98 2.28 5.40
N SER A 6 -7.24 1.27 5.86
CA SER A 6 -7.36 0.79 7.23
C SER A 6 -6.79 1.81 8.21
N LYS A 7 -7.12 1.64 9.49
CA LYS A 7 -6.57 2.49 10.53
C LYS A 7 -5.04 2.41 10.58
N GLN A 8 -4.48 1.21 10.39
CA GLN A 8 -3.04 1.02 10.37
C GLN A 8 -2.40 1.80 9.22
N ALA A 9 -3.01 1.72 8.03
CA ALA A 9 -2.50 2.42 6.86
C ALA A 9 -2.52 3.94 7.07
N ILE A 10 -3.61 4.47 7.62
CA ILE A 10 -3.72 5.90 7.90
C ILE A 10 -2.65 6.33 8.92
N LYS A 11 -2.49 5.57 9.99
CA LYS A 11 -1.48 5.89 11.00
C LYS A 11 -0.08 5.85 10.41
N PHE A 12 0.20 4.86 9.57
CA PHE A 12 1.50 4.75 8.92
C PHE A 12 1.78 5.99 8.06
N LEU A 13 0.82 6.37 7.23
CA LEU A 13 0.97 7.53 6.36
C LEU A 13 1.18 8.82 7.15
N ASN A 14 0.48 8.98 8.26
CA ASN A 14 0.58 10.19 9.08
C ASN A 14 1.93 10.32 9.79
N LYS A 15 2.68 9.23 9.90
CA LYS A 15 4.02 9.25 10.48
C LYS A 15 5.11 9.59 9.47
N GLN A 16 4.76 9.62 8.19
CA GLN A 16 5.73 9.87 7.15
C GLN A 16 5.86 11.36 6.88
N ASP A 17 7.03 11.77 6.37
CA ASP A 17 7.19 13.13 5.89
C ASP A 17 6.31 13.34 4.66
N LYS A 18 6.09 14.60 4.31
CA LYS A 18 5.15 14.94 3.25
C LYS A 18 5.55 14.35 1.88
N PRO A 19 6.81 14.44 1.44
CA PRO A 19 7.19 13.85 0.16
C PRO A 19 6.96 12.33 0.10
N THR A 20 7.28 11.62 1.18
CA THR A 20 7.08 10.18 1.26
C THR A 20 5.60 9.82 1.21
N LYS A 21 4.79 10.54 1.97
CA LYS A 21 3.35 10.34 1.99
C LYS A 21 2.74 10.53 0.61
N ILE A 22 3.11 11.59 -0.08
CA ILE A 22 2.62 11.87 -1.43
C ILE A 22 3.03 10.77 -2.39
N ARG A 23 4.27 10.30 -2.29
CA ARG A 23 4.78 9.22 -3.15
C ARG A 23 3.96 7.94 -3.00
N ILE A 24 3.67 7.56 -1.76
CA ILE A 24 2.89 6.35 -1.48
C ILE A 24 1.46 6.51 -1.99
N ILE A 25 0.81 7.62 -1.69
CA ILE A 25 -0.57 7.88 -2.10
C ILE A 25 -0.68 7.93 -3.62
N THR A 26 0.28 8.56 -4.29
CA THR A 26 0.29 8.62 -5.76
C THR A 26 0.36 7.22 -6.36
N ALA A 27 1.21 6.35 -5.80
CA ALA A 27 1.32 4.97 -6.27
C ALA A 27 0.02 4.19 -6.05
N ILE A 28 -0.63 4.38 -4.90
CA ILE A 28 -1.92 3.74 -4.60
C ILE A 28 -2.98 4.19 -5.60
N ASN A 29 -3.00 5.47 -5.94
CA ASN A 29 -3.99 6.01 -6.88
C ASN A 29 -3.78 5.52 -8.32
N ARG A 30 -2.63 4.95 -8.60
CA ARG A 30 -2.36 4.35 -9.91
C ARG A 30 -2.81 2.91 -10.02
N LEU A 31 -3.22 2.29 -8.92
CA LEU A 31 -3.67 0.91 -8.95
C LEU A 31 -4.80 0.73 -9.97
N PRO A 32 -4.79 -0.37 -10.71
CA PRO A 32 -3.96 -1.58 -10.57
C PRO A 32 -2.59 -1.51 -11.25
N ALA A 33 -2.17 -0.36 -11.77
CA ALA A 33 -0.84 -0.22 -12.35
C ALA A 33 0.23 -0.17 -11.24
N GLY A 34 1.46 -0.51 -11.60
CA GLY A 34 2.58 -0.49 -10.68
C GLY A 34 3.15 -1.88 -10.44
N ASP A 35 4.05 -1.98 -9.47
CA ASP A 35 4.69 -3.24 -9.11
C ASP A 35 3.77 -4.04 -8.19
N VAL A 36 2.76 -4.67 -8.78
CA VAL A 36 1.71 -5.40 -8.07
C VAL A 36 1.90 -6.89 -8.23
N LYS A 37 1.78 -7.62 -7.13
CA LYS A 37 1.88 -9.06 -7.14
C LYS A 37 0.84 -9.67 -6.22
N LYS A 38 0.22 -10.77 -6.67
CA LYS A 38 -0.74 -11.49 -5.85
C LYS A 38 0.00 -12.28 -4.77
N LEU A 39 -0.52 -12.23 -3.55
CA LEU A 39 0.08 -12.95 -2.43
C LEU A 39 -0.22 -14.43 -2.53
N GLN A 40 0.81 -15.25 -2.30
CA GLN A 40 0.64 -16.70 -2.26
C GLN A 40 0.20 -17.13 -0.87
N GLY A 41 -0.80 -18.01 -0.82
CA GLY A 41 -1.28 -18.55 0.44
C GLY A 41 -2.10 -17.58 1.26
N GLU A 42 -2.30 -16.36 0.80
CA GLU A 42 -3.09 -15.34 1.49
C GLU A 42 -4.00 -14.64 0.49
N CYS A 43 -5.09 -14.08 1.00
CA CYS A 43 -5.94 -13.23 0.18
C CYS A 43 -5.27 -11.88 0.02
N GLY A 44 -5.38 -11.31 -1.19
CA GLY A 44 -4.92 -9.97 -1.43
C GLY A 44 -3.72 -9.86 -2.33
N TYR A 45 -3.21 -8.65 -2.39
CA TYR A 45 -2.15 -8.25 -3.32
C TYR A 45 -1.13 -7.38 -2.60
N ARG A 46 0.06 -7.30 -3.18
CA ARG A 46 1.13 -6.44 -2.68
C ARG A 46 1.50 -5.43 -3.75
N LEU A 47 1.59 -4.17 -3.36
CA LEU A 47 2.16 -3.09 -4.18
C LEU A 47 3.47 -2.66 -3.56
N ARG A 48 4.54 -2.67 -4.35
CA ARG A 48 5.86 -2.20 -3.89
C ARG A 48 6.09 -0.78 -4.38
N VAL A 49 6.50 0.09 -3.45
CA VAL A 49 6.82 1.49 -3.74
C VAL A 49 8.15 1.80 -3.05
N GLY A 50 9.26 1.70 -3.79
CA GLY A 50 10.58 1.85 -3.18
C GLY A 50 10.80 0.82 -2.07
N ASP A 51 11.07 1.30 -0.86
CA ASP A 51 11.25 0.44 0.31
C ASP A 51 9.95 0.11 1.02
N PHE A 52 8.83 0.59 0.51
CA PHE A 52 7.54 0.38 1.16
C PHE A 52 6.77 -0.76 0.51
N ARG A 53 6.04 -1.47 1.34
CA ARG A 53 5.16 -2.54 0.89
C ARG A 53 3.74 -2.24 1.33
N ILE A 54 2.82 -2.29 0.38
CA ILE A 54 1.41 -1.99 0.61
C ILE A 54 0.61 -3.25 0.32
N ILE A 55 -0.10 -3.74 1.34
CA ILE A 55 -0.96 -4.90 1.21
C ILE A 55 -2.38 -4.38 1.01
N PHE A 56 -3.02 -4.83 -0.05
CA PHE A 56 -4.37 -4.39 -0.36
C PHE A 56 -5.21 -5.54 -0.88
N ASP A 57 -6.50 -5.37 -0.79
CA ASP A 57 -7.47 -6.29 -1.37
C ASP A 57 -8.31 -5.53 -2.38
N LYS A 58 -8.95 -6.27 -3.27
CA LYS A 58 -9.74 -5.68 -4.35
C LYS A 58 -11.08 -6.39 -4.42
N ASP A 59 -12.16 -5.62 -4.36
CA ASP A 59 -13.52 -6.14 -4.46
C ASP A 59 -14.32 -5.22 -5.37
N GLY A 60 -14.57 -5.70 -6.61
CA GLY A 60 -15.23 -4.89 -7.61
C GLY A 60 -14.46 -3.61 -7.91
N ASN A 61 -15.09 -2.47 -7.67
CA ASN A 61 -14.47 -1.16 -7.88
C ASN A 61 -13.82 -0.58 -6.62
N ILE A 62 -13.74 -1.37 -5.56
CA ILE A 62 -13.16 -0.92 -4.30
C ILE A 62 -11.80 -1.56 -4.10
N ILE A 63 -10.81 -0.74 -3.76
CA ILE A 63 -9.50 -1.21 -3.31
C ILE A 63 -9.38 -0.87 -1.83
N TYR A 64 -9.10 -1.87 -1.02
CA TYR A 64 -8.98 -1.69 0.43
C TYR A 64 -7.51 -1.84 0.82
N ILE A 65 -6.91 -0.77 1.32
CA ILE A 65 -5.51 -0.77 1.76
C ILE A 65 -5.48 -1.27 3.20
N GLU A 66 -5.00 -2.48 3.38
CA GLU A 66 -5.01 -3.14 4.68
C GLU A 66 -3.81 -2.78 5.53
N LYS A 67 -2.63 -2.73 4.91
CA LYS A 67 -1.40 -2.53 5.67
C LYS A 67 -0.35 -1.86 4.81
N ILE A 68 0.42 -0.96 5.43
CA ILE A 68 1.60 -0.36 4.82
C ILE A 68 2.76 -0.57 5.78
N ASP A 69 3.89 -1.06 5.27
CA ASP A 69 5.09 -1.17 6.08
C ASP A 69 6.33 -0.78 5.28
N ASN A 70 7.42 -0.54 6.00
CA ASN A 70 8.70 -0.16 5.41
C ASN A 70 9.65 -1.34 5.50
N ARG A 71 9.83 -2.04 4.37
CA ARG A 71 10.67 -3.22 4.32
C ARG A 71 12.16 -2.90 4.38
N GLY A 72 12.54 -1.72 3.94
CA GLY A 72 13.95 -1.33 3.92
C GLY A 72 14.57 -1.23 5.30
N GLN A 73 13.77 -0.92 6.32
CA GLN A 73 14.25 -0.80 7.69
C GLN A 73 14.33 -2.13 8.43
N VAL A 74 13.70 -3.15 7.92
CA VAL A 74 13.62 -4.45 8.60
C VAL A 74 14.98 -5.15 8.61
N TYR A 75 15.84 -4.83 7.69
CA TYR A 75 17.11 -5.53 7.48
C TYR A 75 18.31 -4.83 8.09
N LYS A 76 18.09 -3.90 8.96
CA LYS A 76 19.19 -3.22 9.64
C LYS A 76 19.63 -3.94 10.89
#